data_49565c3856e2075229669a8c3c1f5d17
#
_entry.id   49565c3856e2075229669a8c3c1f5d17
#
_cell.length_a   1.000
_cell.length_b   1.000
_cell.length_c   1.000
_cell.angle_alpha   90.00
_cell.angle_beta   90.00
_cell.angle_gamma   90.00
#
_symmetry.space_group_name_H-M   'P 1'
#
loop_
_entity.id
_entity.type
_entity.pdbx_description
1 polymer ?
#
loop_
_entity_poly.entity_id
_entity_poly.type
_entity_poly.pdbx_seq_one_letter_code
_entity_poly.pdbx_strand_id
1 'polypeptide(L)'
;VGWTNPPTMEFLHQNQNLVVDTKHFSTTFKDRLVASVEDLDEQTGGLMIHSDNYQALKFLQNKYADSIKLIYIDPPYNTDASKILYKNGYEHPSWLSLMESRLSAGRSFLSDRGIIEVAIDDYELRYLNTCMDNVFGISNAISNISILTNPKGRDQGFIAQAHDYTVIYAKNKALAETNNFILSEEDLAKKFSKSKDGV
;
A
#
# COMPACT_ATOMS: atom_id res chain seq x y z
N VAL A 1 -2.70 -31.00 7.98
CA VAL A 1 -2.01 -31.44 6.75
C VAL A 1 -0.88 -32.35 7.21
N GLY A 2 -0.96 -33.66 6.86
CA GLY A 2 0.02 -34.64 7.29
C GLY A 2 1.37 -34.42 6.63
N TRP A 3 2.38 -34.03 7.41
CA TRP A 3 3.77 -33.91 6.95
C TRP A 3 4.39 -35.31 6.85
N THR A 4 4.92 -35.65 5.69
CA THR A 4 5.88 -36.74 5.54
C THR A 4 7.29 -36.13 5.41
N ASN A 5 8.26 -36.68 6.14
CA ASN A 5 9.65 -36.22 6.05
C ASN A 5 10.51 -37.39 5.53
N PRO A 6 11.08 -37.34 4.33
CA PRO A 6 11.00 -36.23 3.33
C PRO A 6 9.62 -36.20 2.63
N PRO A 7 9.23 -35.04 2.07
CA PRO A 7 7.99 -34.93 1.30
C PRO A 7 8.08 -35.79 0.02
N THR A 8 7.01 -36.52 -0.29
CA THR A 8 6.93 -37.31 -1.53
C THR A 8 6.62 -36.43 -2.74
N MET A 9 6.92 -36.88 -3.94
CA MET A 9 6.54 -36.18 -5.18
C MET A 9 5.02 -36.02 -5.29
N GLU A 10 4.26 -37.00 -4.85
CA GLU A 10 2.80 -36.92 -4.82
C GLU A 10 2.31 -35.82 -3.87
N PHE A 11 2.91 -35.70 -2.69
CA PHE A 11 2.62 -34.58 -1.76
C PHE A 11 2.90 -33.23 -2.39
N LEU A 12 4.05 -33.06 -3.09
CA LEU A 12 4.40 -31.81 -3.76
C LEU A 12 3.41 -31.47 -4.89
N HIS A 13 3.01 -32.46 -5.68
CA HIS A 13 2.00 -32.26 -6.73
C HIS A 13 0.63 -31.85 -6.20
N GLN A 14 0.22 -32.41 -5.04
CA GLN A 14 -1.04 -32.03 -4.39
C GLN A 14 -0.98 -30.67 -3.69
N ASN A 15 0.23 -30.15 -3.43
CA ASN A 15 0.45 -28.93 -2.66
C ASN A 15 1.36 -27.94 -3.43
N GLN A 16 1.03 -27.66 -4.68
CA GLN A 16 1.86 -26.82 -5.58
C GLN A 16 2.05 -25.38 -5.09
N ASN A 17 1.20 -24.89 -4.19
CA ASN A 17 1.28 -23.55 -3.61
C ASN A 17 2.10 -23.47 -2.32
N LEU A 18 2.81 -24.54 -1.94
CA LEU A 18 3.70 -24.48 -0.79
C LEU A 18 4.91 -23.59 -1.06
N VAL A 19 5.17 -22.69 -0.12
CA VAL A 19 6.34 -21.80 -0.18
C VAL A 19 7.59 -22.58 0.20
N VAL A 20 8.64 -22.44 -0.59
CA VAL A 20 9.99 -22.95 -0.27
C VAL A 20 10.83 -21.83 0.32
N ASP A 21 11.21 -21.97 1.60
CA ASP A 21 12.12 -21.02 2.26
C ASP A 21 13.56 -21.38 1.91
N THR A 22 14.15 -20.63 1.01
CA THR A 22 15.52 -20.87 0.51
C THR A 22 16.60 -20.60 1.54
N LYS A 23 16.30 -20.01 2.72
CA LYS A 23 17.31 -19.76 3.76
C LYS A 23 17.94 -21.05 4.28
N HIS A 24 17.24 -22.18 4.19
CA HIS A 24 17.72 -23.48 4.62
C HIS A 24 18.63 -24.21 3.61
N PHE A 25 18.85 -23.60 2.44
CA PHE A 25 19.64 -24.20 1.36
C PHE A 25 20.97 -23.47 1.18
N SER A 26 21.97 -24.18 0.60
CA SER A 26 23.26 -23.58 0.28
C SER A 26 23.12 -22.48 -0.78
N THR A 27 24.09 -21.55 -0.82
CA THR A 27 24.15 -20.51 -1.86
C THR A 27 24.17 -21.12 -3.26
N THR A 28 24.97 -22.16 -3.47
CA THR A 28 25.02 -22.86 -4.75
C THR A 28 23.67 -23.43 -5.20
N PHE A 29 22.85 -23.93 -4.27
CA PHE A 29 21.49 -24.38 -4.59
C PHE A 29 20.62 -23.19 -5.00
N LYS A 30 20.67 -22.09 -4.27
CA LYS A 30 19.92 -20.87 -4.57
C LYS A 30 20.26 -20.33 -5.95
N ASP A 31 21.56 -20.22 -6.25
CA ASP A 31 22.05 -19.72 -7.54
C ASP A 31 21.56 -20.60 -8.70
N ARG A 32 21.62 -21.94 -8.53
CA ARG A 32 21.11 -22.88 -9.52
C ARG A 32 19.59 -22.81 -9.68
N LEU A 33 18.85 -22.62 -8.59
CA LEU A 33 17.40 -22.46 -8.63
C LEU A 33 17.02 -21.19 -9.41
N VAL A 34 17.64 -20.06 -9.09
CA VAL A 34 17.39 -18.80 -9.81
C VAL A 34 17.77 -18.92 -11.28
N ALA A 35 18.93 -19.52 -11.59
CA ALA A 35 19.39 -19.72 -12.96
C ALA A 35 18.52 -20.71 -13.77
N SER A 36 17.71 -21.54 -13.11
CA SER A 36 16.80 -22.48 -13.79
C SER A 36 15.47 -21.85 -14.21
N VAL A 37 15.18 -20.63 -13.75
CA VAL A 37 13.96 -19.90 -14.12
C VAL A 37 14.29 -19.00 -15.32
N GLU A 38 13.67 -19.28 -16.45
CA GLU A 38 13.74 -18.45 -17.64
C GLU A 38 12.92 -17.18 -17.42
N ASP A 39 13.45 -16.01 -17.79
CA ASP A 39 12.79 -14.70 -17.60
C ASP A 39 12.23 -14.50 -16.19
N LEU A 40 13.11 -14.58 -15.19
CA LEU A 40 12.77 -14.51 -13.78
C LEU A 40 11.85 -13.31 -13.43
N ASP A 41 12.09 -12.17 -14.05
CA ASP A 41 11.30 -10.95 -13.81
C ASP A 41 9.84 -11.12 -14.27
N GLU A 42 9.61 -11.72 -15.41
CA GLU A 42 8.27 -11.97 -15.97
C GLU A 42 7.53 -13.06 -15.17
N GLN A 43 8.26 -14.04 -14.64
CA GLN A 43 7.67 -15.13 -13.85
C GLN A 43 7.50 -14.78 -12.38
N THR A 44 8.07 -13.66 -11.91
CA THR A 44 7.95 -13.23 -10.53
C THR A 44 6.60 -12.55 -10.30
N GLY A 45 5.73 -13.16 -9.51
CA GLY A 45 4.42 -12.62 -9.15
C GLY A 45 4.46 -11.48 -8.10
N GLY A 46 5.61 -11.24 -7.48
CA GLY A 46 5.79 -10.18 -6.49
C GLY A 46 7.18 -10.16 -5.88
N LEU A 47 7.54 -9.02 -5.31
CA LEU A 47 8.81 -8.80 -4.63
C LEU A 47 8.55 -8.29 -3.20
N MET A 48 9.12 -8.96 -2.21
CA MET A 48 9.10 -8.51 -0.82
C MET A 48 10.53 -8.13 -0.41
N ILE A 49 10.70 -6.91 0.10
CA ILE A 49 12.01 -6.40 0.52
C ILE A 49 11.97 -6.10 2.02
N HIS A 50 12.86 -6.71 2.78
CA HIS A 50 13.10 -6.41 4.18
C HIS A 50 14.30 -5.47 4.31
N SER A 51 14.04 -4.18 4.47
CA SER A 51 15.04 -3.12 4.55
C SER A 51 14.46 -1.88 5.22
N ASP A 52 15.30 -0.89 5.52
CA ASP A 52 14.82 0.48 5.70
C ASP A 52 14.08 0.94 4.44
N ASN A 53 12.92 1.55 4.63
CA ASN A 53 12.03 1.94 3.52
C ASN A 53 12.72 2.84 2.51
N TYR A 54 13.45 3.88 2.96
CA TYR A 54 14.12 4.81 2.05
C TYR A 54 15.23 4.15 1.24
N GLN A 55 15.99 3.24 1.87
CA GLN A 55 17.04 2.49 1.19
C GLN A 55 16.44 1.53 0.15
N ALA A 56 15.35 0.85 0.49
CA ALA A 56 14.63 -0.02 -0.45
C ALA A 56 14.14 0.77 -1.66
N LEU A 57 13.52 1.94 -1.44
CA LEU A 57 13.09 2.82 -2.54
C LEU A 57 14.26 3.23 -3.43
N LYS A 58 15.39 3.64 -2.84
CA LYS A 58 16.58 4.01 -3.62
C LYS A 58 17.15 2.84 -4.42
N PHE A 59 17.15 1.64 -3.86
CA PHE A 59 17.60 0.43 -4.56
C PHE A 59 16.72 0.10 -5.77
N LEU A 60 15.41 0.25 -5.65
CA LEU A 60 14.43 -0.07 -6.68
C LEU A 60 14.30 0.99 -7.78
N GLN A 61 14.79 2.21 -7.54
CA GLN A 61 14.52 3.37 -8.38
C GLN A 61 14.88 3.14 -9.85
N ASN A 62 16.03 2.51 -10.13
CA ASN A 62 16.47 2.28 -11.51
C ASN A 62 15.59 1.27 -12.26
N LYS A 63 14.99 0.32 -11.55
CA LYS A 63 14.20 -0.76 -12.17
C LYS A 63 12.74 -0.34 -12.40
N TYR A 64 12.17 0.42 -11.46
CA TYR A 64 10.73 0.68 -11.42
C TYR A 64 10.36 2.17 -11.61
N ALA A 65 11.31 3.02 -12.04
CA ALA A 65 10.99 4.42 -12.37
C ALA A 65 9.87 4.49 -13.41
N ASP A 66 8.91 5.40 -13.21
CA ASP A 66 7.79 5.70 -14.12
C ASP A 66 6.93 4.48 -14.54
N SER A 67 6.93 3.40 -13.77
CA SER A 67 6.27 2.15 -14.14
C SER A 67 5.12 1.72 -13.23
N ILE A 68 5.07 2.23 -12.00
CA ILE A 68 4.11 1.82 -10.98
C ILE A 68 2.75 2.50 -11.21
N LYS A 69 1.67 1.72 -11.21
CA LYS A 69 0.31 2.22 -11.40
C LYS A 69 -0.35 2.67 -10.11
N LEU A 70 -0.08 1.97 -9.01
CA LEU A 70 -0.64 2.25 -7.69
C LEU A 70 0.42 2.12 -6.62
N ILE A 71 0.53 3.13 -5.77
CA ILE A 71 1.26 3.06 -4.51
C ILE A 71 0.24 3.19 -3.38
N TYR A 72 0.21 2.20 -2.47
CA TYR A 72 -0.53 2.29 -1.21
C TYR A 72 0.45 2.28 -0.06
N ILE A 73 0.30 3.23 0.87
CA ILE A 73 1.11 3.28 2.08
C ILE A 73 0.24 3.52 3.31
N ASP A 74 0.67 2.89 4.40
CA ASP A 74 0.09 3.02 5.74
C ASP A 74 1.23 3.43 6.69
N PRO A 75 1.57 4.74 6.74
CA PRO A 75 2.68 5.24 7.55
C PRO A 75 2.31 5.22 9.05
N PRO A 76 3.30 5.34 9.96
CA PRO A 76 3.00 5.61 11.36
C PRO A 76 2.15 6.88 11.49
N TYR A 77 1.03 6.81 12.20
CA TYR A 77 0.09 7.94 12.37
C TYR A 77 0.57 9.00 13.39
N ASN A 78 1.77 8.79 13.96
CA ASN A 78 2.40 9.71 14.91
C ASN A 78 1.60 9.94 16.20
N THR A 79 0.68 9.04 16.51
CA THR A 79 -0.09 9.03 17.76
C THR A 79 0.71 8.40 18.91
N ASP A 80 0.23 8.53 20.14
CA ASP A 80 0.87 7.91 21.32
C ASP A 80 1.08 6.39 21.17
N ALA A 81 0.21 5.72 20.43
CA ALA A 81 0.29 4.27 20.15
C ALA A 81 1.33 3.90 19.05
N SER A 82 1.70 4.85 18.19
CA SER A 82 2.56 4.64 17.03
C SER A 82 3.64 5.71 16.87
N LYS A 83 4.14 6.23 18.01
CA LYS A 83 5.18 7.27 18.02
C LYS A 83 6.45 6.80 17.35
N ILE A 84 6.95 7.61 16.43
CA ILE A 84 8.34 7.53 15.99
C ILE A 84 9.21 8.21 17.05
N LEU A 85 10.37 7.61 17.35
CA LEU A 85 11.33 8.21 18.27
C LEU A 85 11.95 9.46 17.64
N TYR A 86 11.48 10.63 18.06
CA TYR A 86 12.02 11.92 17.61
C TYR A 86 13.03 12.49 18.61
N LYS A 87 14.06 13.13 18.08
CA LYS A 87 14.97 13.93 18.89
C LYS A 87 14.33 15.29 19.17
N ASN A 88 14.26 15.70 20.46
CA ASN A 88 13.86 17.04 20.89
C ASN A 88 12.38 17.43 20.72
N GLY A 89 11.41 16.52 20.73
CA GLY A 89 9.99 16.85 20.74
C GLY A 89 9.43 17.52 19.47
N TYR A 90 10.15 17.46 18.35
CA TYR A 90 9.68 17.96 17.04
C TYR A 90 8.86 16.87 16.32
N GLU A 91 7.71 16.53 16.88
CA GLU A 91 6.90 15.42 16.37
C GLU A 91 6.43 15.66 14.92
N HIS A 92 5.62 16.68 14.67
CA HIS A 92 5.09 16.98 13.34
C HIS A 92 6.18 17.33 12.30
N PRO A 93 7.16 18.21 12.55
CA PRO A 93 8.20 18.52 11.57
C PRO A 93 9.07 17.32 11.21
N SER A 94 9.39 16.47 12.19
CA SER A 94 10.19 15.26 11.95
C SER A 94 9.41 14.23 11.14
N TRP A 95 8.13 14.04 11.44
CA TRP A 95 7.23 13.20 10.68
C TRP A 95 7.08 13.69 9.24
N LEU A 96 6.87 15.02 9.04
CA LEU A 96 6.80 15.63 7.71
C LEU A 96 8.08 15.41 6.90
N SER A 97 9.26 15.60 7.50
CA SER A 97 10.54 15.35 6.83
C SER A 97 10.70 13.89 6.41
N LEU A 98 10.24 12.97 7.27
CA LEU A 98 10.21 11.54 6.96
C LEU A 98 9.27 11.28 5.77
N MET A 99 8.07 11.80 5.78
CA MET A 99 7.06 11.61 4.74
C MET A 99 7.48 12.24 3.42
N GLU A 100 7.91 13.50 3.41
CA GLU A 100 8.33 14.23 2.19
C GLU A 100 9.39 13.46 1.40
N SER A 101 10.40 12.95 2.09
CA SER A 101 11.49 12.20 1.43
C SER A 101 11.00 10.90 0.79
N ARG A 102 10.05 10.18 1.42
CA ARG A 102 9.47 8.92 0.90
C ARG A 102 8.44 9.18 -0.19
N LEU A 103 7.60 10.19 -0.01
CA LEU A 103 6.61 10.58 -1.01
C LEU A 103 7.28 11.09 -2.29
N SER A 104 8.35 11.89 -2.16
CA SER A 104 9.15 12.35 -3.31
C SER A 104 9.81 11.19 -4.06
N ALA A 105 10.38 10.22 -3.32
CA ALA A 105 10.89 9.00 -3.93
C ALA A 105 9.76 8.19 -4.57
N GLY A 106 8.62 7.99 -3.88
CA GLY A 106 7.46 7.28 -4.39
C GLY A 106 6.90 7.89 -5.67
N ARG A 107 6.84 9.21 -5.75
CA ARG A 107 6.39 9.92 -6.95
C ARG A 107 7.22 9.56 -8.19
N SER A 108 8.52 9.33 -8.05
CA SER A 108 9.39 8.94 -9.17
C SER A 108 9.12 7.53 -9.71
N PHE A 109 8.47 6.67 -8.92
CA PHE A 109 8.06 5.34 -9.37
C PHE A 109 6.76 5.35 -10.16
N LEU A 110 5.85 6.28 -9.84
CA LEU A 110 4.55 6.31 -10.49
C LEU A 110 4.67 6.59 -11.99
N SER A 111 3.96 5.82 -12.79
CA SER A 111 3.70 6.15 -14.19
C SER A 111 2.87 7.45 -14.27
N ASP A 112 2.79 8.07 -15.43
CA ASP A 112 2.00 9.31 -15.59
C ASP A 112 0.51 9.12 -15.30
N ARG A 113 0.00 7.88 -15.39
CA ARG A 113 -1.37 7.49 -15.01
C ARG A 113 -1.49 6.99 -13.58
N GLY A 114 -0.36 6.92 -12.86
CA GLY A 114 -0.30 6.33 -11.53
C GLY A 114 -0.93 7.21 -10.46
N ILE A 115 -1.45 6.55 -9.42
CA ILE A 115 -2.03 7.17 -8.24
C ILE A 115 -1.32 6.68 -6.97
N ILE A 116 -1.38 7.51 -5.94
CA ILE A 116 -0.92 7.15 -4.59
C ILE A 116 -2.06 7.32 -3.61
N GLU A 117 -2.17 6.35 -2.71
CA GLU A 117 -3.11 6.32 -1.61
C GLU A 117 -2.35 6.25 -0.28
N VAL A 118 -2.67 7.13 0.64
CA VAL A 118 -2.03 7.21 1.96
C VAL A 118 -3.10 7.10 3.03
N ALA A 119 -3.05 6.02 3.82
CA ALA A 119 -3.89 5.88 5.00
C ALA A 119 -3.36 6.76 6.12
N ILE A 120 -4.25 7.42 6.87
CA ILE A 120 -3.91 8.33 7.97
C ILE A 120 -5.12 8.55 8.89
N ASP A 121 -4.86 8.91 10.15
CA ASP A 121 -5.89 9.40 11.06
C ASP A 121 -5.98 10.94 11.10
N ASP A 122 -6.83 11.46 11.97
CA ASP A 122 -7.05 12.92 12.12
C ASP A 122 -5.79 13.68 12.55
N TYR A 123 -4.88 13.00 13.30
CA TYR A 123 -3.76 13.67 13.96
C TYR A 123 -2.80 14.32 12.99
N GLU A 124 -2.45 13.61 11.91
CA GLU A 124 -1.52 14.09 10.87
C GLU A 124 -2.18 14.44 9.54
N LEU A 125 -3.50 14.26 9.38
CA LEU A 125 -4.21 14.48 8.10
C LEU A 125 -3.91 15.84 7.48
N ARG A 126 -3.97 16.92 8.28
CA ARG A 126 -3.76 18.30 7.80
C ARG A 126 -2.33 18.49 7.29
N TYR A 127 -1.36 17.94 8.02
CA TYR A 127 0.05 18.05 7.67
C TYR A 127 0.37 17.18 6.45
N LEU A 128 -0.23 15.99 6.37
CA LEU A 128 -0.11 15.11 5.21
C LEU A 128 -0.64 15.81 3.95
N ASN A 129 -1.82 16.40 3.98
CA ASN A 129 -2.39 17.10 2.82
C ASN A 129 -1.44 18.20 2.32
N THR A 130 -0.89 19.02 3.23
CA THR A 130 0.09 20.06 2.86
C THR A 130 1.35 19.45 2.23
N CYS A 131 1.86 18.36 2.78
CA CYS A 131 3.01 17.65 2.24
C CYS A 131 2.72 17.07 0.84
N MET A 132 1.54 16.46 0.65
CA MET A 132 1.10 15.92 -0.62
C MET A 132 0.92 17.01 -1.68
N ASP A 133 0.36 18.17 -1.31
CA ASP A 133 0.25 19.34 -2.19
C ASP A 133 1.63 19.82 -2.68
N ASN A 134 2.63 19.84 -1.80
CA ASN A 134 4.00 20.23 -2.14
C ASN A 134 4.68 19.22 -3.06
N VAL A 135 4.51 17.92 -2.80
CA VAL A 135 5.18 16.86 -3.55
C VAL A 135 4.50 16.60 -4.89
N PHE A 136 3.18 16.49 -4.92
CA PHE A 136 2.40 16.10 -6.10
C PHE A 136 1.81 17.29 -6.84
N GLY A 137 1.61 18.42 -6.18
CA GLY A 137 0.89 19.58 -6.68
C GLY A 137 -0.61 19.51 -6.33
N ILE A 138 -1.18 20.62 -5.84
CA ILE A 138 -2.59 20.71 -5.44
C ILE A 138 -3.56 20.33 -6.57
N SER A 139 -3.21 20.61 -7.83
CA SER A 139 -4.02 20.25 -9.01
C SER A 139 -4.15 18.73 -9.21
N ASN A 140 -3.28 17.95 -8.61
CA ASN A 140 -3.26 16.49 -8.70
C ASN A 140 -3.96 15.81 -7.52
N ALA A 141 -4.51 16.57 -6.58
CA ALA A 141 -5.36 16.03 -5.51
C ALA A 141 -6.64 15.40 -6.10
N ILE A 142 -6.93 14.16 -5.71
CA ILE A 142 -8.14 13.45 -6.15
C ILE A 142 -9.22 13.54 -5.08
N SER A 143 -8.94 13.00 -3.88
CA SER A 143 -9.91 12.95 -2.79
C SER A 143 -9.28 12.65 -1.44
N ASN A 144 -10.00 13.03 -0.37
CA ASN A 144 -9.83 12.48 0.98
C ASN A 144 -11.08 11.65 1.28
N ILE A 145 -10.91 10.33 1.40
CA ILE A 145 -12.01 9.41 1.70
C ILE A 145 -12.01 9.11 3.19
N SER A 146 -13.14 9.32 3.87
CA SER A 146 -13.32 8.89 5.26
C SER A 146 -13.67 7.41 5.31
N ILE A 147 -12.92 6.63 6.09
CA ILE A 147 -13.08 5.19 6.26
C ILE A 147 -13.59 4.91 7.67
N LEU A 148 -14.78 4.35 7.79
CA LEU A 148 -15.34 3.97 9.07
C LEU A 148 -14.58 2.75 9.62
N THR A 149 -13.68 2.97 10.58
CA THR A 149 -12.83 1.92 11.17
C THR A 149 -13.37 1.39 12.49
N ASN A 150 -14.09 2.23 13.25
CA ASN A 150 -14.68 1.83 14.52
C ASN A 150 -16.09 2.44 14.70
N PRO A 151 -17.17 1.71 14.34
CA PRO A 151 -18.54 2.23 14.42
C PRO A 151 -18.99 2.66 15.82
N LYS A 152 -18.34 2.17 16.88
CA LYS A 152 -18.63 2.56 18.26
C LYS A 152 -17.89 3.84 18.68
N GLY A 153 -17.00 4.34 17.87
CA GLY A 153 -16.11 5.44 18.17
C GLY A 153 -14.97 5.04 19.12
N ARG A 154 -13.87 5.78 19.04
CA ARG A 154 -12.80 5.79 20.06
C ARG A 154 -13.11 6.97 20.98
N ASP A 155 -13.34 6.72 22.25
CA ASP A 155 -13.51 7.78 23.23
C ASP A 155 -12.16 8.46 23.48
N GLN A 156 -11.99 9.64 22.89
CA GLN A 156 -10.78 10.48 23.04
C GLN A 156 -11.10 11.79 23.74
N GLY A 157 -12.08 11.78 24.59
CA GLY A 157 -12.34 12.83 25.58
C GLY A 157 -13.40 13.85 25.18
N PHE A 158 -13.42 14.43 23.97
CA PHE A 158 -14.38 15.48 23.62
C PHE A 158 -15.46 15.02 22.63
N ILE A 159 -15.03 14.39 21.55
CA ILE A 159 -15.92 13.78 20.55
C ILE A 159 -15.33 12.43 20.17
N ALA A 160 -16.18 11.39 20.18
CA ALA A 160 -15.75 10.05 19.77
C ALA A 160 -15.41 10.03 18.26
N GLN A 161 -14.21 9.57 17.93
CA GLN A 161 -13.76 9.42 16.56
C GLN A 161 -14.01 7.99 16.08
N ALA A 162 -14.63 7.84 14.92
CA ALA A 162 -15.07 6.56 14.37
C ALA A 162 -14.37 6.19 13.06
N HIS A 163 -13.54 7.08 12.50
CA HIS A 163 -13.00 6.95 11.16
C HIS A 163 -11.54 7.34 11.06
N ASP A 164 -10.89 6.82 10.05
CA ASP A 164 -9.59 7.23 9.54
C ASP A 164 -9.79 7.76 8.11
N TYR A 165 -8.72 8.14 7.43
CA TYR A 165 -8.79 8.70 6.08
C TYR A 165 -7.89 7.95 5.12
N THR A 166 -8.26 7.97 3.82
CA THR A 166 -7.35 7.68 2.72
C THR A 166 -7.22 8.93 1.87
N VAL A 167 -6.01 9.48 1.82
CA VAL A 167 -5.65 10.64 1.00
C VAL A 167 -5.15 10.16 -0.35
N ILE A 168 -5.74 10.64 -1.44
CA ILE A 168 -5.50 10.14 -2.79
C ILE A 168 -5.02 11.27 -3.71
N TYR A 169 -3.85 11.05 -4.33
CA TYR A 169 -3.27 11.93 -5.34
C TYR A 169 -2.88 11.15 -6.60
N ALA A 170 -2.90 11.82 -7.74
CA ALA A 170 -2.32 11.30 -8.97
C ALA A 170 -0.92 11.87 -9.20
N LYS A 171 -0.08 11.19 -9.98
CA LYS A 171 1.11 11.82 -10.55
C LYS A 171 0.73 12.92 -11.54
N ASN A 172 -0.26 12.64 -12.40
CA ASN A 172 -0.91 13.59 -13.30
C ASN A 172 -2.41 13.29 -13.36
N LYS A 173 -3.23 14.09 -12.70
CA LYS A 173 -4.69 13.88 -12.60
C LYS A 173 -5.40 13.88 -13.95
N ALA A 174 -4.87 14.61 -14.94
CA ALA A 174 -5.47 14.65 -16.26
C ALA A 174 -5.31 13.33 -17.04
N LEU A 175 -4.35 12.49 -16.65
CA LEU A 175 -4.07 11.19 -17.27
C LEU A 175 -4.45 10.02 -16.38
N ALA A 176 -4.73 10.26 -15.09
CA ALA A 176 -5.08 9.20 -14.15
C ALA A 176 -6.41 8.54 -14.53
N GLU A 177 -6.43 7.23 -14.49
CA GLU A 177 -7.61 6.41 -14.80
C GLU A 177 -7.93 5.51 -13.61
N THR A 178 -9.19 5.46 -13.25
CA THR A 178 -9.74 4.50 -12.29
C THR A 178 -10.79 3.65 -12.98
N ASN A 179 -10.81 2.35 -12.68
CA ASN A 179 -11.84 1.46 -13.19
C ASN A 179 -13.13 1.62 -12.39
N ASN A 180 -14.25 1.57 -13.06
CA ASN A 180 -15.53 1.48 -12.40
C ASN A 180 -15.65 0.13 -11.68
N PHE A 181 -16.18 0.14 -10.47
CA PHE A 181 -16.55 -1.08 -9.78
C PHE A 181 -17.71 -1.75 -10.52
N ILE A 182 -17.47 -2.93 -11.08
CA ILE A 182 -18.51 -3.72 -11.74
C ILE A 182 -19.30 -4.42 -10.62
N LEU A 183 -20.51 -3.93 -10.35
CA LEU A 183 -21.42 -4.59 -9.43
C LEU A 183 -21.89 -5.92 -10.04
N SER A 184 -21.97 -6.96 -9.22
CA SER A 184 -22.60 -8.20 -9.63
C SER A 184 -24.09 -8.00 -9.92
N GLU A 185 -24.70 -8.87 -10.74
CA GLU A 185 -26.14 -8.80 -11.00
C GLU A 185 -26.96 -8.88 -9.70
N GLU A 186 -26.46 -9.59 -8.71
CA GLU A 186 -27.09 -9.72 -7.40
C GLU A 186 -27.03 -8.41 -6.59
N ASP A 187 -25.90 -7.69 -6.65
CA ASP A 187 -25.75 -6.38 -6.00
C ASP A 187 -26.58 -5.30 -6.71
N LEU A 188 -26.65 -5.37 -8.03
CA LEU A 188 -27.54 -4.52 -8.84
C LEU A 188 -29.01 -4.76 -8.47
N ALA A 189 -29.45 -6.02 -8.37
CA ALA A 189 -30.80 -6.35 -7.97
C ALA A 189 -31.14 -5.86 -6.55
N LYS A 190 -30.20 -5.97 -5.59
CA LYS A 190 -30.37 -5.44 -4.22
C LYS A 190 -30.47 -3.91 -4.21
N LYS A 191 -29.64 -3.24 -5.03
CA LYS A 191 -29.58 -1.78 -5.09
C LYS A 191 -30.83 -1.16 -5.74
N PHE A 192 -31.43 -1.84 -6.69
CA PHE A 192 -32.62 -1.39 -7.44
C PHE A 192 -33.94 -2.03 -7.00
N SER A 193 -33.91 -3.01 -6.07
CA SER A 193 -35.13 -3.61 -5.53
C SER A 193 -35.99 -2.67 -4.68
N LYS A 194 -35.45 -1.53 -4.24
CA LYS A 194 -36.18 -0.52 -3.45
C LYS A 194 -36.92 0.54 -4.27
N SER A 195 -36.98 0.40 -5.60
CA SER A 195 -37.63 1.40 -6.48
C SER A 195 -39.07 1.06 -6.86
N LYS A 196 -39.77 0.16 -6.13
CA LYS A 196 -41.16 -0.17 -6.47
C LYS A 196 -42.21 0.49 -5.62
N ASP A 197 -41.85 1.22 -4.59
CA ASP A 197 -42.80 2.03 -3.83
C ASP A 197 -42.42 3.50 -4.01
N GLY A 198 -42.81 4.01 -5.16
CA GLY A 198 -42.75 5.42 -5.44
C GLY A 198 -43.80 6.15 -4.62
N VAL A 199 -43.39 7.02 -3.72
CA VAL A 199 -43.91 8.38 -3.48
C VAL A 199 -42.71 9.21 -3.10
#